data_912c038a3a22103e6f7065f5e0051c12
#
_entry.id   912c038a3a22103e6f7065f5e0051c12
#
_cell.length_a   1.000
_cell.length_b   1.000
_cell.length_c   1.000
_cell.angle_alpha   90.00
_cell.angle_beta   90.00
_cell.angle_gamma   90.00
#
_symmetry.space_group_name_H-M   'P 1'
#
loop_
_entity.id
_entity.type
_entity.pdbx_description
1 polymer ?
#
loop_
_entity_poly.entity_id
_entity_poly.type
_entity_poly.pdbx_seq_one_letter_code
_entity_poly.pdbx_strand_id
1 'polypeptide(L)'
;MKKILFYTLMLCLSPFALTSCNDDNDELTDAKVTYYPTLEIQGDEFTLVPIGTAYTELGCKGVLRGEDCTSGIVTSGTVDTNTPGLYYINYTYTNEQGYKTSTQRTVAVCDPTITTDIAGNYTVQEGTYRSYNNKNADFKGFSVKITKLAPGLFYINDLMAGYYGQGVGYGAQAELTGYLQLMSDNSIKLISSYVSAWGDSANSFENAKYDAATGTISYDMTYNNGDMLFHVILK
;
A
#
# COMPACT_ATOMS: atom_id res chain seq x y z
N MET A 1 -38.88 38.32 79.49
CA MET A 1 -39.72 37.25 78.92
C MET A 1 -38.99 36.63 77.75
N LYS A 2 -38.96 35.32 77.74
CA LYS A 2 -38.50 34.40 76.67
C LYS A 2 -37.08 33.94 76.76
N LYS A 3 -37.01 32.71 77.13
CA LYS A 3 -35.91 31.79 77.31
C LYS A 3 -35.19 31.48 76.00
N ILE A 4 -33.87 31.63 76.01
CA ILE A 4 -33.04 31.13 74.92
C ILE A 4 -32.50 29.77 75.37
N LEU A 5 -32.93 28.73 74.68
CA LEU A 5 -32.52 27.36 74.86
C LEU A 5 -31.17 27.13 74.18
N PHE A 6 -30.13 26.93 74.97
CA PHE A 6 -28.83 26.51 74.47
C PHE A 6 -28.86 25.03 74.15
N TYR A 7 -28.85 24.69 72.86
CA TYR A 7 -28.56 23.33 72.44
C TYR A 7 -27.05 23.17 72.28
N THR A 8 -26.46 22.46 73.17
CA THR A 8 -25.09 21.98 73.09
C THR A 8 -25.05 20.90 72.03
N LEU A 9 -24.55 21.26 70.86
CA LEU A 9 -24.28 20.31 69.81
C LEU A 9 -22.98 19.57 70.16
N MET A 10 -23.12 18.35 70.61
CA MET A 10 -22.01 17.44 70.89
C MET A 10 -21.44 16.96 69.54
N LEU A 11 -20.32 17.58 69.12
CA LEU A 11 -19.60 17.20 67.92
C LEU A 11 -18.88 15.86 68.19
N CYS A 12 -19.47 14.78 67.75
CA CYS A 12 -18.79 13.47 67.70
C CYS A 12 -17.66 13.58 66.68
N LEU A 13 -16.42 13.76 67.13
CA LEU A 13 -15.24 13.49 66.33
C LEU A 13 -15.17 11.95 66.11
N SER A 14 -15.71 11.49 65.03
CA SER A 14 -15.35 10.19 64.48
C SER A 14 -13.92 10.34 63.94
N PRO A 15 -12.96 9.55 64.37
CA PRO A 15 -11.71 9.45 63.62
C PRO A 15 -12.05 8.73 62.29
N PHE A 16 -12.20 9.53 61.26
CA PHE A 16 -12.06 8.94 59.92
C PHE A 16 -10.66 8.38 59.85
N ALA A 17 -10.54 7.11 60.13
CA ALA A 17 -9.40 6.33 59.64
C ALA A 17 -9.47 6.44 58.13
N LEU A 18 -8.65 7.35 57.59
CA LEU A 18 -8.22 7.27 56.20
C LEU A 18 -7.42 5.96 56.12
N THR A 19 -8.12 4.84 55.90
CA THR A 19 -7.49 3.72 55.29
C THR A 19 -7.06 4.24 53.92
N SER A 20 -5.85 4.77 53.87
CA SER A 20 -5.10 4.80 52.63
C SER A 20 -5.24 3.37 52.07
N CYS A 21 -6.00 3.22 51.02
CA CYS A 21 -5.85 2.06 50.18
C CYS A 21 -4.37 1.99 49.90
N ASN A 22 -3.70 1.08 50.53
CA ASN A 22 -2.42 0.59 50.06
C ASN A 22 -2.81 -0.06 48.74
N ASP A 23 -2.62 0.69 47.69
CA ASP A 23 -2.74 0.18 46.32
C ASP A 23 -1.60 -0.83 46.13
N ASP A 24 -1.82 -2.03 46.67
CA ASP A 24 -1.10 -3.23 46.24
C ASP A 24 -1.52 -3.59 44.79
N ASN A 25 -2.04 -2.64 44.06
CA ASN A 25 -2.31 -2.67 42.62
C ASN A 25 -1.12 -2.22 41.78
N ASP A 26 0.09 -2.29 42.30
CA ASP A 26 1.29 -2.18 41.49
C ASP A 26 1.33 -3.23 40.35
N GLU A 27 0.57 -4.33 40.50
CA GLU A 27 0.39 -5.30 39.40
C GLU A 27 -0.51 -4.80 38.26
N LEU A 28 -1.37 -3.78 38.50
CA LEU A 28 -2.21 -3.18 37.45
C LEU A 28 -1.48 -2.03 36.71
N THR A 29 -0.41 -1.51 37.28
CA THR A 29 0.43 -0.47 36.67
C THR A 29 1.71 -1.04 36.04
N ASP A 30 1.92 -2.34 36.13
CA ASP A 30 2.86 -3.04 35.26
C ASP A 30 2.30 -3.14 33.83
N ALA A 31 1.78 -2.00 33.34
CA ALA A 31 1.51 -1.81 31.93
C ALA A 31 2.84 -2.05 31.22
N LYS A 32 3.02 -3.28 30.75
CA LYS A 32 4.21 -3.71 30.06
C LYS A 32 4.38 -2.83 28.83
N VAL A 33 5.15 -1.77 28.97
CA VAL A 33 5.37 -0.83 27.87
C VAL A 33 6.04 -1.59 26.73
N THR A 34 5.34 -1.70 25.62
CA THR A 34 5.87 -2.32 24.42
C THR A 34 6.67 -1.30 23.65
N TYR A 35 7.92 -1.62 23.37
CA TYR A 35 8.78 -0.79 22.54
C TYR A 35 8.92 -1.37 21.15
N TYR A 36 8.84 -0.49 20.15
CA TYR A 36 9.03 -0.82 18.74
C TYR A 36 10.34 -0.20 18.26
N PRO A 37 11.13 -0.90 17.44
CA PRO A 37 12.33 -0.31 16.86
C PRO A 37 11.96 0.71 15.78
N THR A 38 12.86 1.65 15.57
CA THR A 38 12.94 2.41 14.32
C THR A 38 13.81 1.62 13.37
N LEU A 39 13.30 1.36 12.15
CA LEU A 39 14.02 0.70 11.07
C LEU A 39 14.35 1.74 9.99
N GLU A 40 15.63 1.85 9.63
CA GLU A 40 16.13 2.80 8.63
C GLU A 40 16.83 2.05 7.50
N ILE A 41 16.25 2.11 6.31
CA ILE A 41 16.80 1.53 5.09
C ILE A 41 18.09 2.29 4.72
N GLN A 42 19.18 1.57 4.48
CA GLN A 42 20.46 2.17 4.10
C GLN A 42 20.46 2.46 2.59
N GLY A 43 20.56 3.75 2.21
CA GLY A 43 20.40 4.22 0.85
C GLY A 43 18.93 4.46 0.47
N ASP A 44 18.61 4.43 -0.82
CA ASP A 44 17.28 4.76 -1.32
C ASP A 44 16.26 3.65 -1.06
N GLU A 45 15.04 4.01 -0.65
CA GLU A 45 13.93 3.08 -0.49
C GLU A 45 13.41 2.56 -1.84
N PHE A 46 13.58 3.35 -2.91
CA PHE A 46 13.30 2.98 -4.29
C PHE A 46 14.58 3.04 -5.11
N THR A 47 15.07 1.87 -5.57
CA THR A 47 16.33 1.75 -6.30
C THR A 47 16.08 1.29 -7.74
N LEU A 48 16.71 1.95 -8.71
CA LEU A 48 16.68 1.54 -10.12
C LEU A 48 17.91 0.69 -10.44
N VAL A 49 17.68 -0.46 -11.07
CA VAL A 49 18.74 -1.37 -11.52
C VAL A 49 18.52 -1.69 -13.01
N PRO A 50 19.45 -1.33 -13.89
CA PRO A 50 19.39 -1.76 -15.29
C PRO A 50 19.44 -3.29 -15.39
N ILE A 51 18.65 -3.85 -16.30
CA ILE A 51 18.66 -5.30 -16.57
C ILE A 51 20.08 -5.82 -16.83
N GLY A 52 20.43 -6.96 -16.26
CA GLY A 52 21.76 -7.56 -16.37
C GLY A 52 22.85 -6.90 -15.52
N THR A 53 22.52 -5.87 -14.74
CA THR A 53 23.47 -5.21 -13.82
C THR A 53 23.40 -5.89 -12.45
N ALA A 54 24.56 -6.12 -11.84
CA ALA A 54 24.62 -6.69 -10.49
C ALA A 54 23.98 -5.75 -9.46
N TYR A 55 23.13 -6.29 -8.60
CA TYR A 55 22.53 -5.59 -7.47
C TYR A 55 23.20 -6.02 -6.17
N THR A 56 23.52 -5.06 -5.32
CA THR A 56 24.02 -5.30 -3.95
C THR A 56 23.09 -4.62 -2.97
N GLU A 57 22.51 -5.41 -2.07
CA GLU A 57 21.66 -4.90 -1.00
C GLU A 57 22.48 -4.21 0.10
N LEU A 58 22.10 -2.98 0.43
CA LEU A 58 22.79 -2.16 1.45
C LEU A 58 22.30 -2.44 2.88
N GLY A 59 21.12 -3.07 3.00
CA GLY A 59 20.57 -3.46 4.29
C GLY A 59 19.73 -2.38 4.97
N CYS A 60 19.43 -2.63 6.24
CA CYS A 60 18.62 -1.78 7.10
C CYS A 60 19.22 -1.74 8.51
N LYS A 61 19.26 -0.58 9.13
CA LYS A 61 19.61 -0.38 10.54
C LYS A 61 18.39 -0.37 11.42
N GLY A 62 18.52 -0.90 12.63
CA GLY A 62 17.47 -0.90 13.65
C GLY A 62 17.96 -0.29 14.96
N VAL A 63 17.09 0.56 15.56
CA VAL A 63 17.35 1.13 16.89
C VAL A 63 16.14 0.88 17.78
N LEU A 64 16.33 0.20 18.91
CA LEU A 64 15.32 -0.06 19.92
C LEU A 64 15.73 0.58 21.24
N ARG A 65 14.95 1.52 21.76
CA ARG A 65 15.24 2.24 23.01
C ARG A 65 16.62 2.92 23.05
N GLY A 66 17.12 3.36 21.88
CA GLY A 66 18.45 3.98 21.75
C GLY A 66 19.60 3.00 21.53
N GLU A 67 19.36 1.69 21.62
CA GLU A 67 20.36 0.64 21.40
C GLU A 67 20.27 0.06 19.99
N ASP A 68 21.40 -0.31 19.40
CA ASP A 68 21.45 -0.96 18.09
C ASP A 68 20.85 -2.36 18.16
N CYS A 69 19.80 -2.60 17.37
CA CYS A 69 19.16 -3.90 17.23
C CYS A 69 19.27 -4.46 15.79
N THR A 70 20.16 -3.93 14.98
CA THR A 70 20.33 -4.29 13.55
C THR A 70 20.54 -5.79 13.36
N SER A 71 21.30 -6.47 14.23
CA SER A 71 21.54 -7.91 14.15
C SER A 71 20.30 -8.79 14.30
N GLY A 72 19.21 -8.24 14.88
CA GLY A 72 17.92 -8.92 15.02
C GLY A 72 16.98 -8.74 13.83
N ILE A 73 17.39 -7.99 12.80
CA ILE A 73 16.57 -7.78 11.60
C ILE A 73 16.67 -9.00 10.68
N VAL A 74 15.52 -9.57 10.36
CA VAL A 74 15.39 -10.61 9.35
C VAL A 74 15.12 -9.96 7.99
N THR A 75 16.00 -10.21 7.02
CA THR A 75 15.86 -9.76 5.63
C THR A 75 15.27 -10.88 4.79
N SER A 76 14.29 -10.56 3.95
CA SER A 76 13.67 -11.50 3.01
C SER A 76 13.35 -10.83 1.67
N GLY A 77 13.26 -11.65 0.62
CA GLY A 77 13.11 -11.21 -0.76
C GLY A 77 14.39 -11.40 -1.56
N THR A 78 14.25 -11.48 -2.88
CA THR A 78 15.37 -11.61 -3.83
C THR A 78 15.10 -10.72 -5.03
N VAL A 79 16.17 -10.24 -5.65
CA VAL A 79 16.12 -9.44 -6.89
C VAL A 79 16.69 -10.29 -8.02
N ASP A 80 15.83 -10.57 -9.02
CA ASP A 80 16.30 -11.14 -10.30
C ASP A 80 16.63 -9.99 -11.25
N THR A 81 17.91 -9.70 -11.41
CA THR A 81 18.37 -8.60 -12.26
C THR A 81 18.30 -8.91 -13.76
N ASN A 82 17.93 -10.13 -14.16
CA ASN A 82 17.76 -10.50 -15.56
C ASN A 82 16.31 -10.36 -16.05
N THR A 83 15.38 -10.13 -15.14
CA THR A 83 13.96 -10.00 -15.48
C THR A 83 13.47 -8.62 -15.05
N PRO A 84 13.01 -7.76 -15.98
CA PRO A 84 12.42 -6.47 -15.62
C PRO A 84 11.18 -6.64 -14.73
N GLY A 85 11.07 -5.78 -13.72
CA GLY A 85 9.96 -5.84 -12.78
C GLY A 85 10.23 -5.09 -11.49
N LEU A 86 9.30 -5.21 -10.55
CA LEU A 86 9.43 -4.69 -9.20
C LEU A 86 9.72 -5.84 -8.22
N TYR A 87 10.80 -5.68 -7.47
CA TYR A 87 11.25 -6.62 -6.46
C TYR A 87 11.22 -5.96 -5.10
N TYR A 88 10.89 -6.72 -4.07
CA TYR A 88 10.71 -6.21 -2.72
C TYR A 88 11.67 -6.91 -1.76
N ILE A 89 12.48 -6.11 -1.08
CA ILE A 89 13.31 -6.57 0.03
C ILE A 89 12.68 -6.10 1.32
N ASN A 90 12.23 -7.05 2.13
CA ASN A 90 11.53 -6.78 3.38
C ASN A 90 12.50 -6.94 4.54
N TYR A 91 12.46 -6.01 5.49
CA TYR A 91 13.19 -6.03 6.74
C TYR A 91 12.21 -6.12 7.89
N THR A 92 12.34 -7.13 8.71
CA THR A 92 11.44 -7.35 9.84
C THR A 92 12.22 -7.57 11.12
N TYR A 93 11.91 -6.82 12.14
CA TYR A 93 12.38 -7.03 13.50
C TYR A 93 11.20 -7.50 14.37
N THR A 94 11.47 -8.50 15.21
CA THR A 94 10.49 -9.00 16.20
C THR A 94 11.02 -8.70 17.59
N ASN A 95 10.26 -7.93 18.38
CA ASN A 95 10.67 -7.61 19.75
C ASN A 95 10.47 -8.80 20.71
N GLU A 96 10.92 -8.66 21.96
CA GLU A 96 10.82 -9.71 23.00
C GLU A 96 9.38 -10.16 23.30
N GLN A 97 8.39 -9.30 23.01
CA GLN A 97 6.97 -9.60 23.20
C GLN A 97 6.32 -10.22 21.97
N GLY A 98 7.08 -10.46 20.89
CA GLY A 98 6.60 -11.06 19.64
C GLY A 98 5.97 -10.09 18.66
N TYR A 99 5.98 -8.77 18.92
CA TYR A 99 5.47 -7.76 17.98
C TYR A 99 6.50 -7.47 16.89
N LYS A 100 5.99 -7.34 15.65
CA LYS A 100 6.80 -7.12 14.47
C LYS A 100 6.77 -5.65 14.03
N THR A 101 7.91 -5.14 13.66
CA THR A 101 8.08 -3.89 12.90
C THR A 101 8.73 -4.25 11.58
N SER A 102 8.20 -3.73 10.48
CA SER A 102 8.72 -4.03 9.15
C SER A 102 8.84 -2.77 8.31
N THR A 103 9.84 -2.77 7.43
CA THR A 103 9.99 -1.80 6.35
C THR A 103 10.42 -2.52 5.07
N GLN A 104 10.35 -1.85 3.91
CA GLN A 104 10.54 -2.50 2.62
C GLN A 104 11.29 -1.56 1.66
N ARG A 105 12.33 -2.10 0.99
CA ARG A 105 12.92 -1.50 -0.20
C ARG A 105 12.25 -2.04 -1.45
N THR A 106 11.94 -1.16 -2.39
CA THR A 106 11.51 -1.53 -3.74
C THR A 106 12.70 -1.40 -4.70
N VAL A 107 13.00 -2.47 -5.42
CA VAL A 107 14.04 -2.49 -6.46
C VAL A 107 13.34 -2.66 -7.81
N ALA A 108 13.45 -1.66 -8.67
CA ALA A 108 12.90 -1.67 -10.02
C ALA A 108 13.99 -2.09 -11.01
N VAL A 109 13.92 -3.33 -11.50
CA VAL A 109 14.77 -3.80 -12.60
C VAL A 109 14.12 -3.35 -13.90
N CYS A 110 14.82 -2.53 -14.68
CA CYS A 110 14.28 -1.90 -15.89
C CYS A 110 15.21 -2.07 -17.09
N ASP A 111 14.62 -2.05 -18.29
CA ASP A 111 15.35 -2.05 -19.54
C ASP A 111 15.57 -0.60 -20.00
N PRO A 112 16.80 -0.07 -19.92
CA PRO A 112 17.08 1.31 -20.29
C PRO A 112 16.93 1.58 -21.80
N THR A 113 16.81 0.54 -22.63
CA THR A 113 16.58 0.68 -24.09
C THR A 113 15.15 1.04 -24.43
N ILE A 114 14.20 0.87 -23.50
CA ILE A 114 12.79 1.26 -23.64
C ILE A 114 12.68 2.78 -23.44
N THR A 115 12.75 3.53 -24.52
CA THR A 115 12.70 5.00 -24.50
C THR A 115 11.28 5.55 -24.67
N THR A 116 10.34 4.74 -25.17
CA THR A 116 8.92 5.10 -25.31
C THR A 116 8.32 5.49 -23.96
N ASP A 117 7.66 6.64 -23.93
CA ASP A 117 7.02 7.15 -22.73
C ASP A 117 5.49 7.16 -22.92
N ILE A 118 4.79 6.38 -22.09
CA ILE A 118 3.32 6.33 -22.07
C ILE A 118 2.75 7.03 -20.83
N ALA A 119 3.57 7.79 -20.09
CA ALA A 119 3.06 8.57 -18.98
C ALA A 119 2.15 9.70 -19.47
N GLY A 120 1.03 9.90 -18.80
CA GLY A 120 0.07 10.94 -19.18
C GLY A 120 -1.26 10.82 -18.47
N ASN A 121 -2.13 11.76 -18.77
CA ASN A 121 -3.54 11.70 -18.42
C ASN A 121 -4.32 11.26 -19.65
N TYR A 122 -5.07 10.19 -19.49
CA TYR A 122 -5.85 9.58 -20.55
C TYR A 122 -7.33 9.73 -20.28
N THR A 123 -8.10 9.81 -21.36
CA THR A 123 -9.56 9.74 -21.29
C THR A 123 -10.02 8.39 -21.82
N VAL A 124 -10.93 7.75 -21.13
CA VAL A 124 -11.58 6.50 -21.55
C VAL A 124 -12.42 6.74 -22.79
N GLN A 125 -12.15 5.98 -23.83
CA GLN A 125 -12.74 6.16 -25.18
C GLN A 125 -13.99 5.31 -25.37
N GLU A 126 -14.76 5.67 -26.41
CA GLU A 126 -15.85 4.86 -26.93
C GLU A 126 -15.37 3.48 -27.37
N GLY A 127 -16.18 2.45 -27.14
CA GLY A 127 -15.79 1.05 -27.33
C GLY A 127 -15.28 0.39 -26.04
N THR A 128 -15.02 1.17 -24.99
CA THR A 128 -14.72 0.62 -23.66
C THR A 128 -15.98 0.07 -23.01
N TYR A 129 -15.90 -1.16 -22.50
CA TYR A 129 -17.02 -1.80 -21.79
C TYR A 129 -16.57 -2.71 -20.66
N ARG A 130 -17.49 -2.91 -19.71
CA ARG A 130 -17.41 -3.99 -18.73
C ARG A 130 -18.44 -5.05 -19.07
N SER A 131 -18.04 -6.32 -19.17
CA SER A 131 -18.94 -7.46 -19.33
C SER A 131 -19.05 -8.24 -18.03
N TYR A 132 -20.27 -8.52 -17.61
CA TYR A 132 -20.57 -9.35 -16.43
C TYR A 132 -21.92 -10.04 -16.61
N ASN A 133 -22.00 -11.36 -16.34
CA ASN A 133 -23.21 -12.17 -16.56
C ASN A 133 -23.77 -12.02 -17.97
N ASN A 134 -22.93 -12.06 -19.01
CA ASN A 134 -23.26 -11.90 -20.42
C ASN A 134 -23.97 -10.54 -20.75
N LYS A 135 -23.73 -9.50 -19.95
CA LYS A 135 -24.23 -8.15 -20.20
C LYS A 135 -23.07 -7.18 -20.26
N ASN A 136 -23.03 -6.42 -21.34
CA ASN A 136 -22.08 -5.33 -21.51
C ASN A 136 -22.65 -4.03 -20.95
N ALA A 137 -21.81 -3.29 -20.25
CA ALA A 137 -22.05 -1.93 -19.84
C ALA A 137 -20.93 -1.06 -20.45
N ASP A 138 -21.30 -0.31 -21.48
CA ASP A 138 -20.39 0.60 -22.15
C ASP A 138 -20.19 1.85 -21.29
N PHE A 139 -18.97 2.39 -21.28
CA PHE A 139 -18.65 3.61 -20.56
C PHE A 139 -17.47 4.35 -21.20
N LYS A 140 -17.43 5.67 -21.02
CA LYS A 140 -16.39 6.55 -21.56
C LYS A 140 -16.31 7.86 -20.78
N GLY A 141 -15.27 8.65 -21.08
CA GLY A 141 -15.10 10.01 -20.54
C GLY A 141 -14.46 10.07 -19.15
N PHE A 142 -14.21 8.95 -18.51
CA PHE A 142 -13.48 8.91 -17.25
C PHE A 142 -11.99 9.14 -17.48
N SER A 143 -11.30 9.55 -16.41
CA SER A 143 -9.87 9.87 -16.45
C SER A 143 -9.04 8.76 -15.85
N VAL A 144 -7.97 8.39 -16.54
CA VAL A 144 -6.95 7.45 -16.07
C VAL A 144 -5.59 8.11 -16.16
N LYS A 145 -4.77 7.98 -15.11
CA LYS A 145 -3.42 8.52 -15.08
C LYS A 145 -2.38 7.42 -15.11
N ILE A 146 -1.42 7.55 -15.99
CA ILE A 146 -0.23 6.70 -16.05
C ILE A 146 0.98 7.54 -15.66
N THR A 147 1.79 7.04 -14.72
CA THR A 147 2.98 7.71 -14.21
C THR A 147 4.21 6.85 -14.51
N LYS A 148 5.26 7.45 -15.05
CA LYS A 148 6.52 6.75 -15.28
C LYS A 148 7.29 6.56 -13.98
N LEU A 149 7.78 5.36 -13.76
CA LEU A 149 8.64 5.00 -12.62
C LEU A 149 10.10 4.85 -13.05
N ALA A 150 10.32 4.19 -14.20
CA ALA A 150 11.62 3.94 -14.80
C ALA A 150 11.46 3.70 -16.32
N PRO A 151 12.54 3.56 -17.10
CA PRO A 151 12.44 3.12 -18.48
C PRO A 151 11.63 1.83 -18.61
N GLY A 152 10.55 1.87 -19.38
CA GLY A 152 9.62 0.74 -19.56
C GLY A 152 8.75 0.38 -18.36
N LEU A 153 8.87 1.05 -17.21
CA LEU A 153 8.05 0.77 -16.02
C LEU A 153 7.13 1.95 -15.70
N PHE A 154 5.85 1.64 -15.49
CA PHE A 154 4.81 2.62 -15.28
C PHE A 154 3.85 2.18 -14.18
N TYR A 155 3.22 3.15 -13.55
CA TYR A 155 2.10 2.97 -12.63
C TYR A 155 0.83 3.50 -13.28
N ILE A 156 -0.26 2.73 -13.23
CA ILE A 156 -1.59 3.15 -13.62
C ILE A 156 -2.49 3.24 -12.39
N ASN A 157 -3.22 4.32 -12.26
CA ASN A 157 -4.09 4.51 -11.09
C ASN A 157 -5.35 3.65 -11.12
N ASP A 158 -5.88 3.31 -12.31
CA ASP A 158 -7.09 2.48 -12.38
C ASP A 158 -7.15 1.65 -13.67
N LEU A 159 -6.97 0.32 -13.53
CA LEU A 159 -7.14 -0.67 -14.60
C LEU A 159 -8.60 -0.93 -14.96
N MET A 160 -9.56 -0.56 -14.10
CA MET A 160 -11.00 -0.61 -14.37
C MET A 160 -11.51 0.66 -15.08
N ALA A 161 -10.56 1.54 -15.46
CA ALA A 161 -10.81 2.70 -16.28
C ALA A 161 -11.92 3.64 -15.75
N GLY A 162 -11.96 3.87 -14.44
CA GLY A 162 -12.92 4.76 -13.80
C GLY A 162 -14.29 4.16 -13.54
N TYR A 163 -14.55 2.92 -13.98
CA TYR A 163 -15.89 2.33 -13.87
C TYR A 163 -16.44 2.38 -12.44
N TYR A 164 -15.71 1.86 -11.46
CA TYR A 164 -16.17 1.86 -10.06
C TYR A 164 -15.86 3.14 -9.33
N GLY A 165 -14.64 3.66 -9.48
CA GLY A 165 -14.22 4.86 -8.77
C GLY A 165 -15.00 6.10 -9.14
N GLN A 166 -15.13 6.36 -10.44
CA GLN A 166 -15.77 7.56 -11.00
C GLN A 166 -17.22 7.29 -11.42
N GLY A 167 -17.49 6.22 -12.16
CA GLY A 167 -18.79 5.93 -12.73
C GLY A 167 -19.83 5.51 -11.69
N VAL A 168 -19.51 4.54 -10.84
CA VAL A 168 -20.38 4.11 -9.72
C VAL A 168 -20.27 5.07 -8.54
N GLY A 169 -19.15 5.80 -8.42
CA GLY A 169 -18.93 6.79 -7.38
C GLY A 169 -18.39 6.23 -6.07
N TYR A 170 -17.72 5.08 -6.10
CA TYR A 170 -17.12 4.49 -4.90
C TYR A 170 -15.83 5.19 -4.46
N GLY A 171 -15.27 6.09 -5.30
CA GLY A 171 -14.06 6.84 -4.99
C GLY A 171 -12.76 6.06 -5.19
N ALA A 172 -11.64 6.67 -4.82
CA ALA A 172 -10.31 6.16 -5.11
C ALA A 172 -9.98 4.78 -4.50
N GLN A 173 -10.63 4.40 -3.40
CA GLN A 173 -10.43 3.06 -2.83
C GLN A 173 -10.91 1.93 -3.75
N ALA A 174 -11.79 2.21 -4.70
CA ALA A 174 -12.30 1.25 -5.69
C ALA A 174 -11.56 1.31 -7.03
N GLU A 175 -10.49 2.09 -7.13
CA GLU A 175 -9.57 2.09 -8.26
C GLU A 175 -8.64 0.88 -8.17
N LEU A 176 -8.60 0.07 -9.22
CA LEU A 176 -7.65 -1.05 -9.33
C LEU A 176 -6.33 -0.52 -9.85
N THR A 177 -5.42 -0.20 -8.94
CA THR A 177 -4.09 0.29 -9.28
C THR A 177 -3.24 -0.82 -9.89
N GLY A 178 -2.26 -0.47 -10.73
CA GLY A 178 -1.37 -1.45 -11.33
C GLY A 178 0.01 -0.92 -11.66
N TYR A 179 0.96 -1.86 -11.73
CA TYR A 179 2.30 -1.62 -12.25
C TYR A 179 2.42 -2.31 -13.60
N LEU A 180 2.86 -1.55 -14.60
CA LEU A 180 2.91 -1.96 -15.99
C LEU A 180 4.35 -1.98 -16.50
N GLN A 181 4.66 -2.95 -17.33
CA GLN A 181 5.89 -3.01 -18.11
C GLN A 181 5.57 -2.86 -19.59
N LEU A 182 6.09 -1.80 -20.21
CA LEU A 182 6.09 -1.62 -21.65
C LEU A 182 7.27 -2.39 -22.23
N MET A 183 7.02 -3.14 -23.29
CA MET A 183 8.02 -3.90 -24.03
C MET A 183 8.48 -3.14 -25.28
N SER A 184 9.59 -3.58 -25.88
CA SER A 184 10.16 -2.94 -27.09
C SER A 184 9.24 -3.02 -28.31
N ASP A 185 8.31 -3.97 -28.36
CA ASP A 185 7.29 -4.13 -29.40
C ASP A 185 6.00 -3.36 -29.10
N ASN A 186 6.02 -2.50 -28.09
CA ASN A 186 4.87 -1.77 -27.54
C ASN A 186 3.77 -2.64 -26.91
N SER A 187 3.98 -3.92 -26.72
CA SER A 187 3.11 -4.70 -25.86
C SER A 187 3.29 -4.28 -24.39
N ILE A 188 2.23 -4.45 -23.59
CA ILE A 188 2.22 -4.07 -22.19
C ILE A 188 1.95 -5.32 -21.33
N LYS A 189 2.73 -5.52 -20.27
CA LYS A 189 2.51 -6.56 -19.28
C LYS A 189 2.10 -5.94 -17.95
N LEU A 190 1.19 -6.59 -17.25
CA LEU A 190 0.88 -6.28 -15.86
C LEU A 190 1.89 -6.98 -14.94
N ILE A 191 2.59 -6.21 -14.11
CA ILE A 191 3.51 -6.74 -13.10
C ILE A 191 2.72 -7.14 -11.86
N SER A 192 1.87 -6.22 -11.38
CA SER A 192 1.00 -6.44 -10.23
C SER A 192 -0.15 -5.44 -10.24
N SER A 193 -1.21 -5.75 -9.51
CA SER A 193 -2.35 -4.86 -9.32
C SER A 193 -2.95 -5.03 -7.94
N TYR A 194 -3.68 -4.02 -7.46
CA TYR A 194 -4.36 -4.07 -6.17
C TYR A 194 -5.50 -3.06 -6.10
N VAL A 195 -6.62 -3.47 -5.54
CA VAL A 195 -7.75 -2.60 -5.21
C VAL A 195 -7.99 -2.63 -3.69
N SER A 196 -7.86 -1.49 -3.04
CA SER A 196 -7.90 -1.42 -1.56
C SER A 196 -9.29 -1.69 -0.98
N ALA A 197 -10.36 -1.31 -1.70
CA ALA A 197 -11.73 -1.51 -1.22
C ALA A 197 -12.09 -3.00 -1.01
N TRP A 198 -11.52 -3.89 -1.80
CA TRP A 198 -11.84 -5.32 -1.78
C TRP A 198 -10.66 -6.23 -1.42
N GLY A 199 -9.45 -5.67 -1.34
CA GLY A 199 -8.23 -6.43 -1.00
C GLY A 199 -7.84 -7.44 -2.07
N ASP A 200 -8.11 -7.14 -3.35
CA ASP A 200 -8.06 -8.07 -4.46
C ASP A 200 -7.23 -7.50 -5.63
N SER A 201 -7.02 -8.29 -6.67
CA SER A 201 -6.21 -7.97 -7.85
C SER A 201 -6.86 -8.45 -9.14
N ALA A 202 -6.35 -8.01 -10.31
CA ALA A 202 -6.74 -8.53 -11.60
C ALA A 202 -6.44 -10.03 -11.71
N ASN A 203 -7.31 -10.78 -12.38
CA ASN A 203 -7.11 -12.21 -12.63
C ASN A 203 -6.32 -12.46 -13.92
N SER A 204 -6.53 -11.64 -14.96
CA SER A 204 -5.75 -11.66 -16.19
C SER A 204 -5.57 -10.23 -16.75
N PHE A 205 -4.58 -10.08 -17.62
CA PHE A 205 -4.33 -8.86 -18.36
C PHE A 205 -3.74 -9.24 -19.72
N GLU A 206 -4.53 -9.05 -20.77
CA GLU A 206 -4.26 -9.58 -22.09
C GLU A 206 -4.48 -8.53 -23.17
N ASN A 207 -4.00 -8.81 -24.39
CA ASN A 207 -4.15 -7.96 -25.58
C ASN A 207 -3.69 -6.51 -25.36
N ALA A 208 -2.84 -6.30 -24.35
CA ALA A 208 -2.44 -4.99 -23.90
C ALA A 208 -1.31 -4.43 -24.77
N LYS A 209 -1.53 -3.25 -25.34
CA LYS A 209 -0.59 -2.59 -26.24
C LYS A 209 -0.73 -1.07 -26.23
N TYR A 210 0.36 -0.44 -26.60
CA TYR A 210 0.40 0.97 -26.94
C TYR A 210 0.53 1.14 -28.45
N ASP A 211 -0.40 1.85 -29.07
CA ASP A 211 -0.30 2.27 -30.47
C ASP A 211 0.38 3.64 -30.54
N ALA A 212 1.64 3.66 -30.93
CA ALA A 212 2.44 4.88 -31.02
C ALA A 212 1.95 5.84 -32.11
N ALA A 213 1.22 5.35 -33.13
CA ALA A 213 0.72 6.20 -34.20
C ALA A 213 -0.49 7.03 -33.74
N THR A 214 -1.30 6.50 -32.86
CA THR A 214 -2.52 7.16 -32.37
C THR A 214 -2.41 7.67 -30.92
N GLY A 215 -1.39 7.23 -30.19
CA GLY A 215 -1.24 7.47 -28.75
C GLY A 215 -2.25 6.70 -27.90
N THR A 216 -2.83 5.63 -28.43
CA THR A 216 -3.89 4.85 -27.79
C THR A 216 -3.30 3.67 -27.01
N ILE A 217 -3.79 3.43 -25.81
CA ILE A 217 -3.54 2.21 -25.04
C ILE A 217 -4.82 1.39 -25.04
N SER A 218 -4.71 0.10 -25.32
CA SER A 218 -5.82 -0.82 -25.22
C SER A 218 -5.43 -2.08 -24.47
N TYR A 219 -6.37 -2.66 -23.72
CA TYR A 219 -6.17 -3.94 -23.02
C TYR A 219 -7.48 -4.61 -22.67
N ASP A 220 -7.41 -5.92 -22.44
CA ASP A 220 -8.46 -6.74 -21.84
C ASP A 220 -8.00 -7.16 -20.45
N MET A 221 -8.83 -6.99 -19.43
CA MET A 221 -8.52 -7.35 -18.05
C MET A 221 -9.70 -8.08 -17.43
N THR A 222 -9.45 -9.21 -16.76
CA THR A 222 -10.50 -9.90 -16.01
C THR A 222 -10.34 -9.67 -14.51
N TYR A 223 -11.47 -9.66 -13.82
CA TYR A 223 -11.58 -9.43 -12.39
C TYR A 223 -12.67 -10.34 -11.77
N ASN A 224 -12.71 -10.47 -10.44
CA ASN A 224 -13.68 -11.26 -9.71
C ASN A 224 -13.70 -12.73 -10.18
N ASN A 225 -12.58 -13.44 -9.99
CA ASN A 225 -12.37 -14.82 -10.43
C ASN A 225 -12.55 -15.05 -11.95
N GLY A 226 -12.39 -13.99 -12.76
CA GLY A 226 -12.56 -14.04 -14.20
C GLY A 226 -14.00 -13.79 -14.70
N ASP A 227 -14.95 -13.60 -13.79
CA ASP A 227 -16.36 -13.38 -14.17
C ASP A 227 -16.63 -12.04 -14.82
N MET A 228 -15.77 -11.05 -14.56
CA MET A 228 -15.88 -9.70 -15.14
C MET A 228 -14.75 -9.49 -16.14
N LEU A 229 -15.12 -9.07 -17.34
CA LEU A 229 -14.17 -8.60 -18.35
C LEU A 229 -14.29 -7.08 -18.48
N PHE A 230 -13.17 -6.40 -18.48
CA PHE A 230 -13.03 -5.01 -18.88
C PHE A 230 -12.25 -4.96 -20.18
N HIS A 231 -12.90 -4.48 -21.25
CA HIS A 231 -12.23 -4.07 -22.48
C HIS A 231 -12.02 -2.56 -22.41
N VAL A 232 -10.79 -2.11 -22.44
CA VAL A 232 -10.44 -0.72 -22.18
C VAL A 232 -9.67 -0.11 -23.34
N ILE A 233 -10.06 1.12 -23.71
CA ILE A 233 -9.40 1.96 -24.70
C ILE A 233 -9.16 3.34 -24.08
N LEU A 234 -7.90 3.75 -24.00
CA LEU A 234 -7.42 5.00 -23.42
C LEU A 234 -6.76 5.88 -24.49
N LYS A 235 -7.08 7.19 -24.47
CA LYS A 235 -6.42 8.18 -25.34
C LYS A 235 -6.28 9.54 -24.66
#